data_91bf1d10d09de088038ef485a25b4577
#
_entry.id   91bf1d10d09de088038ef485a25b4577
#
_cell.length_a   1.000
_cell.length_b   1.000
_cell.length_c   1.000
_cell.angle_alpha   90.00
_cell.angle_beta   90.00
_cell.angle_gamma   90.00
#
_symmetry.space_group_name_H-M   'P 1'
#
loop_
_entity.id
_entity.type
_entity.pdbx_description
1 polymer ?
#
loop_
_entity_poly.entity_id
_entity_poly.type
_entity_poly.pdbx_seq_one_letter_code
_entity_poly.pdbx_strand_id
1 'polypeptide(L)'
;MSAAVLKALIAEITHRCPLHCVYCSNPLEMHSVENELSTAQWMRIIQEAAELGCWHLHLTGGEPLSRKDTEQLIRAGREAGLYVNLITSGLGLTQERLQQLVDAGLDHIQLSFQDSEEAEANTVSGTRAHAYKLRVAEWIREHRLAFTLNLVVHRRNVDRLEQLIRFAERLKADKLEIANVQYYGWAFQNRAKLLPTLEQVRASLRIIEDARKRLTGTMRIEYVLPDYYAKYPKPCMGGWGRGLMLIDPAGRAMPCHAAAVIPGLEFPNAGELSLRSIWEGSAAFQRFRGEAWMQEPCRSCERREIDFGGCRCQALMLAGDAVATDPVCSLSPSRKFVEEAIEMAVAHDTKSQVWVYRIDPVALKT
;
A
#
# COMPACT_ATOMS: atom_id res chain seq x y z
N MET A 1 -23.71 4.02 15.64
CA MET A 1 -22.53 3.97 14.73
C MET A 1 -22.94 4.51 13.39
N SER A 2 -22.19 5.43 12.78
CA SER A 2 -22.44 5.90 11.42
C SER A 2 -22.30 4.71 10.44
N ALA A 3 -23.19 4.63 9.44
CA ALA A 3 -23.13 3.62 8.40
C ALA A 3 -21.73 3.61 7.75
N ALA A 4 -21.23 2.42 7.41
CA ALA A 4 -19.97 2.27 6.69
C ALA A 4 -20.14 2.82 5.27
N VAL A 5 -19.44 3.90 4.93
CA VAL A 5 -19.50 4.52 3.61
C VAL A 5 -18.22 4.19 2.85
N LEU A 6 -18.34 3.62 1.67
CA LEU A 6 -17.19 3.39 0.78
C LEU A 6 -16.65 4.74 0.33
N LYS A 7 -15.41 5.06 0.70
CA LYS A 7 -14.76 6.33 0.39
C LYS A 7 -13.72 6.20 -0.72
N ALA A 8 -13.03 5.06 -0.75
CA ALA A 8 -11.96 4.80 -1.70
C ALA A 8 -12.04 3.37 -2.24
N LEU A 9 -11.80 3.25 -3.54
CA LEU A 9 -11.57 1.99 -4.24
C LEU A 9 -10.08 1.89 -4.59
N ILE A 10 -9.42 0.83 -4.12
CA ILE A 10 -8.11 0.43 -4.61
C ILE A 10 -8.32 -0.67 -5.64
N ALA A 11 -8.02 -0.38 -6.89
CA ALA A 11 -8.11 -1.31 -8.00
C ALA A 11 -6.69 -1.83 -8.33
N GLU A 12 -6.35 -3.03 -7.85
CA GLU A 12 -5.15 -3.74 -8.28
C GLU A 12 -5.44 -4.38 -9.64
N ILE A 13 -5.23 -3.62 -10.71
CA ILE A 13 -5.69 -4.02 -12.04
C ILE A 13 -4.86 -5.12 -12.69
N THR A 14 -3.65 -5.38 -12.17
CA THR A 14 -2.75 -6.47 -12.62
C THR A 14 -1.74 -6.80 -11.52
N HIS A 15 -1.26 -8.04 -11.47
CA HIS A 15 -0.10 -8.41 -10.65
C HIS A 15 1.23 -8.37 -11.42
N ARG A 16 1.22 -8.15 -12.73
CA ARG A 16 2.46 -7.97 -13.51
C ARG A 16 3.21 -6.73 -13.05
N CYS A 17 4.51 -6.84 -12.86
CA CYS A 17 5.36 -5.71 -12.51
C CYS A 17 6.80 -5.96 -12.98
N PRO A 18 7.44 -5.00 -13.65
CA PRO A 18 8.83 -5.13 -14.06
C PRO A 18 9.83 -4.97 -12.91
N LEU A 19 9.36 -4.63 -11.70
CA LEU A 19 10.19 -4.56 -10.51
C LEU A 19 10.08 -5.84 -9.67
N HIS A 20 11.17 -6.16 -8.96
CA HIS A 20 11.29 -7.34 -8.08
C HIS A 20 11.56 -6.91 -6.63
N CYS A 21 10.90 -5.85 -6.15
CA CYS A 21 11.21 -5.22 -4.87
C CYS A 21 11.22 -6.20 -3.70
N VAL A 22 12.29 -6.14 -2.90
CA VAL A 22 12.49 -6.98 -1.70
C VAL A 22 11.51 -6.66 -0.58
N TYR A 23 10.91 -5.48 -0.60
CA TYR A 23 9.89 -5.04 0.36
C TYR A 23 8.46 -5.09 -0.20
N CYS A 24 8.24 -5.77 -1.33
CA CYS A 24 6.92 -5.87 -1.92
C CYS A 24 5.94 -6.54 -0.95
N SER A 25 4.81 -5.89 -0.70
CA SER A 25 3.74 -6.39 0.17
C SER A 25 2.60 -7.09 -0.58
N ASN A 26 2.72 -7.24 -1.91
CA ASN A 26 1.78 -8.04 -2.68
C ASN A 26 1.81 -9.49 -2.20
N PRO A 27 0.72 -10.25 -2.37
CA PRO A 27 0.66 -11.66 -1.98
C PRO A 27 1.75 -12.48 -2.71
N LEU A 28 2.24 -13.56 -2.07
CA LEU A 28 3.18 -14.48 -2.70
C LEU A 28 2.52 -15.23 -3.86
N GLU A 29 1.24 -15.58 -3.70
CA GLU A 29 0.41 -16.19 -4.72
C GLU A 29 -0.24 -15.10 -5.57
N MET A 30 0.34 -14.83 -6.72
CA MET A 30 -0.14 -13.81 -7.65
C MET A 30 -0.98 -14.41 -8.76
N HIS A 31 -1.98 -13.64 -9.19
CA HIS A 31 -2.81 -14.03 -10.33
C HIS A 31 -2.08 -13.89 -11.66
N SER A 32 -2.29 -14.87 -12.55
CA SER A 32 -1.85 -14.79 -13.94
C SER A 32 -2.76 -13.83 -14.73
N VAL A 33 -2.25 -13.36 -15.87
CA VAL A 33 -2.99 -12.43 -16.77
C VAL A 33 -4.32 -13.02 -17.26
N GLU A 34 -4.39 -14.33 -17.43
CA GLU A 34 -5.59 -15.04 -17.90
C GLU A 34 -6.76 -14.95 -16.93
N ASN A 35 -6.45 -14.68 -15.65
CA ASN A 35 -7.43 -14.56 -14.58
C ASN A 35 -7.78 -13.09 -14.28
N GLU A 36 -7.19 -12.13 -14.99
CA GLU A 36 -7.48 -10.71 -14.77
C GLU A 36 -8.88 -10.35 -15.28
N LEU A 37 -9.56 -9.49 -14.53
CA LEU A 37 -10.82 -8.89 -14.98
C LEU A 37 -10.64 -8.14 -16.29
N SER A 38 -11.63 -8.26 -17.17
CA SER A 38 -11.69 -7.54 -18.44
C SER A 38 -11.89 -6.02 -18.20
N THR A 39 -11.58 -5.22 -19.21
CA THR A 39 -11.83 -3.78 -19.21
C THR A 39 -13.30 -3.45 -18.89
N ALA A 40 -14.24 -4.19 -19.48
CA ALA A 40 -15.68 -3.97 -19.25
C ALA A 40 -16.09 -4.24 -17.78
N GLN A 41 -15.55 -5.30 -17.17
CA GLN A 41 -15.80 -5.58 -15.76
C GLN A 41 -15.25 -4.48 -14.86
N TRP A 42 -14.01 -4.01 -15.10
CA TRP A 42 -13.43 -2.91 -14.36
C TRP A 42 -14.23 -1.60 -14.51
N MET A 43 -14.69 -1.26 -15.72
CA MET A 43 -15.50 -0.06 -15.95
C MET A 43 -16.82 -0.14 -15.17
N ARG A 44 -17.50 -1.30 -15.15
CA ARG A 44 -18.71 -1.51 -14.35
C ARG A 44 -18.41 -1.34 -12.85
N ILE A 45 -17.34 -1.95 -12.34
CA ILE A 45 -16.89 -1.86 -10.95
C ILE A 45 -16.63 -0.40 -10.55
N ILE A 46 -15.97 0.37 -11.39
CA ILE A 46 -15.67 1.79 -11.16
C ILE A 46 -16.97 2.59 -11.07
N GLN A 47 -17.92 2.35 -11.96
CA GLN A 47 -19.23 2.99 -11.94
C GLN A 47 -20.02 2.66 -10.66
N GLU A 48 -20.09 1.38 -10.29
CA GLU A 48 -20.77 0.92 -9.08
C GLU A 48 -20.12 1.48 -7.79
N ALA A 49 -18.80 1.68 -7.79
CA ALA A 49 -18.10 2.31 -6.67
C ALA A 49 -18.54 3.77 -6.49
N ALA A 50 -18.65 4.53 -7.57
CA ALA A 50 -19.17 5.91 -7.54
C ALA A 50 -20.61 5.96 -7.00
N GLU A 51 -21.47 5.05 -7.44
CA GLU A 51 -22.86 4.93 -6.97
C GLU A 51 -22.98 4.59 -5.47
N LEU A 52 -21.95 3.95 -4.90
CA LEU A 52 -21.84 3.70 -3.46
C LEU A 52 -21.31 4.88 -2.65
N GLY A 53 -21.01 6.03 -3.32
CA GLY A 53 -20.47 7.22 -2.69
C GLY A 53 -18.95 7.25 -2.60
N CYS A 54 -18.26 6.36 -3.31
CA CYS A 54 -16.81 6.44 -3.48
C CYS A 54 -16.45 7.74 -4.21
N TRP A 55 -15.34 8.34 -3.82
CA TRP A 55 -14.83 9.59 -4.40
C TRP A 55 -13.38 9.48 -4.85
N HIS A 56 -12.64 8.46 -4.37
CA HIS A 56 -11.26 8.19 -4.76
C HIS A 56 -11.12 6.84 -5.45
N LEU A 57 -10.57 6.85 -6.65
CA LEU A 57 -10.11 5.66 -7.36
C LEU A 57 -8.58 5.64 -7.38
N HIS A 58 -8.01 4.58 -6.81
CA HIS A 58 -6.57 4.32 -6.88
C HIS A 58 -6.32 3.16 -7.84
N LEU A 59 -5.80 3.44 -9.03
CA LEU A 59 -5.34 2.42 -9.96
C LEU A 59 -3.92 2.01 -9.59
N THR A 60 -3.72 0.73 -9.31
CA THR A 60 -2.47 0.15 -8.81
C THR A 60 -2.35 -1.34 -9.18
N GLY A 61 -1.59 -2.09 -8.41
CA GLY A 61 -1.42 -3.53 -8.56
C GLY A 61 0.03 -3.94 -8.42
N GLY A 62 0.57 -4.69 -9.38
CA GLY A 62 1.99 -4.78 -9.64
C GLY A 62 2.48 -3.46 -10.25
N GLU A 63 2.34 -3.34 -11.58
CA GLU A 63 2.54 -2.09 -12.31
C GLU A 63 1.33 -1.86 -13.23
N PRO A 64 0.46 -0.90 -12.93
CA PRO A 64 -0.77 -0.67 -13.69
C PRO A 64 -0.50 -0.34 -15.17
N LEU A 65 0.63 0.29 -15.49
CA LEU A 65 1.04 0.60 -16.86
C LEU A 65 1.42 -0.65 -17.69
N SER A 66 1.51 -1.83 -17.05
CA SER A 66 1.65 -3.11 -17.76
C SER A 66 0.36 -3.54 -18.47
N ARG A 67 -0.78 -2.93 -18.14
CA ARG A 67 -2.03 -3.08 -18.91
C ARG A 67 -2.10 -2.05 -20.04
N LYS A 68 -2.74 -2.45 -21.14
CA LYS A 68 -2.90 -1.60 -22.34
C LYS A 68 -4.17 -0.74 -22.29
N ASP A 69 -5.07 -1.00 -21.36
CA ASP A 69 -6.39 -0.37 -21.22
C ASP A 69 -6.45 0.58 -20.00
N THR A 70 -5.31 0.90 -19.38
CA THR A 70 -5.25 1.79 -18.20
C THR A 70 -5.86 3.16 -18.48
N GLU A 71 -5.68 3.70 -19.69
CA GLU A 71 -6.26 4.96 -20.15
C GLU A 71 -7.80 4.91 -20.20
N GLN A 72 -8.37 3.75 -20.58
CA GLN A 72 -9.82 3.54 -20.58
C GLN A 72 -10.38 3.50 -19.16
N LEU A 73 -9.67 2.88 -18.23
CA LEU A 73 -10.07 2.82 -16.82
C LEU A 73 -9.99 4.19 -16.12
N ILE A 74 -8.99 5.00 -16.46
CA ILE A 74 -8.88 6.38 -15.99
C ILE A 74 -10.10 7.20 -16.50
N ARG A 75 -10.43 7.10 -17.79
CA ARG A 75 -11.58 7.77 -18.40
C ARG A 75 -12.88 7.37 -17.71
N ALA A 76 -13.09 6.07 -17.47
CA ALA A 76 -14.27 5.57 -16.76
C ALA A 76 -14.37 6.16 -15.35
N GLY A 77 -13.25 6.25 -14.61
CA GLY A 77 -13.20 6.89 -13.29
C GLY A 77 -13.57 8.38 -13.36
N ARG A 78 -13.03 9.10 -14.33
CA ARG A 78 -13.32 10.52 -14.55
C ARG A 78 -14.78 10.76 -14.91
N GLU A 79 -15.34 9.96 -15.81
CA GLU A 79 -16.74 10.04 -16.23
C GLU A 79 -17.71 9.71 -15.09
N ALA A 80 -17.31 8.81 -14.18
CA ALA A 80 -18.04 8.49 -12.96
C ALA A 80 -17.90 9.57 -11.86
N GLY A 81 -17.11 10.63 -12.07
CA GLY A 81 -16.91 11.72 -11.11
C GLY A 81 -15.92 11.43 -9.98
N LEU A 82 -15.10 10.39 -10.14
CA LEU A 82 -14.06 10.03 -9.15
C LEU A 82 -12.81 10.86 -9.34
N TYR A 83 -12.09 11.12 -8.24
CA TYR A 83 -10.72 11.59 -8.27
C TYR A 83 -9.80 10.39 -8.57
N VAL A 84 -9.13 10.41 -9.71
CA VAL A 84 -8.35 9.26 -10.21
C VAL A 84 -6.87 9.46 -9.91
N ASN A 85 -6.32 8.56 -9.10
CA ASN A 85 -4.91 8.48 -8.75
C ASN A 85 -4.27 7.24 -9.38
N LEU A 86 -3.18 7.42 -10.10
CA LEU A 86 -2.35 6.33 -10.63
C LEU A 86 -1.14 6.10 -9.72
N ILE A 87 -1.04 4.92 -9.10
CA ILE A 87 0.09 4.51 -8.28
C ILE A 87 0.99 3.61 -9.12
N THR A 88 2.17 4.10 -9.48
CA THR A 88 3.04 3.45 -10.47
C THR A 88 4.52 3.53 -10.11
N SER A 89 5.29 2.60 -10.63
CA SER A 89 6.76 2.72 -10.66
C SER A 89 7.24 3.65 -11.78
N GLY A 90 6.37 3.99 -12.73
CA GLY A 90 6.69 4.78 -13.92
C GLY A 90 7.38 3.99 -15.05
N LEU A 91 7.69 2.71 -14.85
CA LEU A 91 8.30 1.92 -15.91
C LEU A 91 7.31 1.64 -17.05
N GLY A 92 7.76 1.89 -18.27
CA GLY A 92 6.93 1.79 -19.47
C GLY A 92 6.10 3.05 -19.76
N LEU A 93 6.26 4.13 -18.98
CA LEU A 93 5.62 5.42 -19.26
C LEU A 93 6.49 6.23 -20.21
N THR A 94 5.97 6.55 -21.40
CA THR A 94 6.56 7.54 -22.32
C THR A 94 5.87 8.89 -22.16
N GLN A 95 6.44 9.95 -22.75
CA GLN A 95 5.82 11.27 -22.76
C GLN A 95 4.45 11.23 -23.47
N GLU A 96 4.37 10.53 -24.60
CA GLU A 96 3.13 10.37 -25.37
C GLU A 96 2.07 9.63 -24.56
N ARG A 97 2.47 8.56 -23.86
CA ARG A 97 1.54 7.82 -22.99
C ARG A 97 1.07 8.64 -21.81
N LEU A 98 1.97 9.43 -21.21
CA LEU A 98 1.60 10.35 -20.12
C LEU A 98 0.57 11.37 -20.61
N GLN A 99 0.73 11.93 -21.81
CA GLN A 99 -0.28 12.82 -22.41
C GLN A 99 -1.62 12.11 -22.58
N GLN A 100 -1.63 10.86 -23.05
CA GLN A 100 -2.85 10.06 -23.16
C GLN A 100 -3.57 9.82 -21.81
N LEU A 101 -2.79 9.60 -20.73
CA LEU A 101 -3.34 9.48 -19.38
C LEU A 101 -3.97 10.81 -18.91
N VAL A 102 -3.31 11.93 -19.18
CA VAL A 102 -3.83 13.28 -18.88
C VAL A 102 -5.11 13.56 -19.66
N ASP A 103 -5.13 13.28 -20.97
CA ASP A 103 -6.29 13.45 -21.84
C ASP A 103 -7.47 12.52 -21.43
N ALA A 104 -7.16 11.37 -20.82
CA ALA A 104 -8.14 10.48 -20.22
C ALA A 104 -8.75 11.03 -18.91
N GLY A 105 -8.14 12.06 -18.32
CA GLY A 105 -8.62 12.70 -17.09
C GLY A 105 -7.95 12.24 -15.81
N LEU A 106 -6.66 11.83 -15.89
CA LEU A 106 -5.87 11.52 -14.69
C LEU A 106 -5.68 12.78 -13.84
N ASP A 107 -6.06 12.72 -12.56
CA ASP A 107 -5.94 13.85 -11.64
C ASP A 107 -4.59 13.85 -10.91
N HIS A 108 -4.06 12.67 -10.59
CA HIS A 108 -2.92 12.53 -9.69
C HIS A 108 -2.05 11.34 -10.07
N ILE A 109 -0.74 11.52 -9.93
CA ILE A 109 0.22 10.43 -10.07
C ILE A 109 1.04 10.28 -8.79
N GLN A 110 1.09 9.05 -8.27
CA GLN A 110 1.98 8.66 -7.19
C GLN A 110 3.10 7.82 -7.77
N LEU A 111 4.29 8.41 -7.88
CA LEU A 111 5.47 7.75 -8.42
C LEU A 111 6.30 7.15 -7.28
N SER A 112 6.53 5.84 -7.32
CA SER A 112 7.31 5.13 -6.32
C SER A 112 8.81 5.17 -6.65
N PHE A 113 9.63 5.61 -5.69
CA PHE A 113 11.09 5.46 -5.73
C PHE A 113 11.55 4.54 -4.60
N GLN A 114 12.66 3.83 -4.81
CA GLN A 114 13.20 2.90 -3.82
C GLN A 114 14.29 3.52 -2.97
N ASP A 115 15.03 4.47 -3.53
CA ASP A 115 16.07 5.25 -2.87
C ASP A 115 16.40 6.51 -3.68
N SER A 116 17.12 7.47 -3.10
CA SER A 116 17.70 8.60 -3.80
C SER A 116 19.01 8.26 -4.52
N GLU A 117 19.66 7.16 -4.12
CA GLU A 117 20.90 6.66 -4.70
C GLU A 117 20.61 5.52 -5.67
N GLU A 118 21.11 5.63 -6.90
CA GLU A 118 20.84 4.67 -7.98
C GLU A 118 21.21 3.22 -7.62
N ALA A 119 22.39 3.03 -7.03
CA ALA A 119 22.88 1.70 -6.69
C ALA A 119 21.96 0.99 -5.68
N GLU A 120 21.55 1.70 -4.62
CA GLU A 120 20.62 1.18 -3.62
C GLU A 120 19.22 0.99 -4.19
N ALA A 121 18.71 1.95 -4.96
CA ALA A 121 17.42 1.85 -5.61
C ALA A 121 17.33 0.61 -6.52
N ASN A 122 18.35 0.38 -7.35
CA ASN A 122 18.42 -0.76 -8.24
C ASN A 122 18.56 -2.09 -7.48
N THR A 123 19.33 -2.11 -6.37
CA THR A 123 19.46 -3.29 -5.51
C THR A 123 18.12 -3.65 -4.87
N VAL A 124 17.44 -2.67 -4.27
CA VAL A 124 16.17 -2.89 -3.57
C VAL A 124 15.03 -3.27 -4.53
N SER A 125 15.02 -2.69 -5.72
CA SER A 125 14.01 -3.00 -6.75
C SER A 125 14.31 -4.29 -7.53
N GLY A 126 15.53 -4.80 -7.49
CA GLY A 126 15.98 -5.89 -8.36
C GLY A 126 16.02 -5.53 -9.85
N THR A 127 15.96 -4.24 -10.18
CA THR A 127 15.83 -3.75 -11.57
C THR A 127 16.56 -2.41 -11.74
N ARG A 128 17.25 -2.24 -12.87
CA ARG A 128 17.92 -0.96 -13.21
C ARG A 128 16.88 0.03 -13.77
N ALA A 129 16.26 0.79 -12.89
CA ALA A 129 15.13 1.65 -13.22
C ALA A 129 15.31 3.11 -12.79
N HIS A 130 16.25 3.41 -11.89
CA HIS A 130 16.34 4.70 -11.21
C HIS A 130 16.47 5.89 -12.19
N ALA A 131 17.42 5.83 -13.12
CA ALA A 131 17.63 6.91 -14.09
C ALA A 131 16.42 7.15 -15.01
N TYR A 132 15.69 6.09 -15.37
CA TYR A 132 14.46 6.22 -16.16
C TYR A 132 13.36 6.94 -15.36
N LYS A 133 13.21 6.61 -14.09
CA LYS A 133 12.18 7.19 -13.21
C LYS A 133 12.43 8.68 -12.93
N LEU A 134 13.70 9.12 -12.94
CA LEU A 134 14.02 10.56 -12.87
C LEU A 134 13.42 11.30 -14.06
N ARG A 135 13.56 10.77 -15.27
CA ARG A 135 12.95 11.37 -16.48
C ARG A 135 11.43 11.38 -16.41
N VAL A 136 10.83 10.29 -15.90
CA VAL A 136 9.38 10.23 -15.69
C VAL A 136 8.91 11.32 -14.72
N ALA A 137 9.64 11.56 -13.63
CA ALA A 137 9.30 12.63 -12.69
C ALA A 137 9.38 14.03 -13.35
N GLU A 138 10.32 14.25 -14.26
CA GLU A 138 10.40 15.49 -15.05
C GLU A 138 9.16 15.65 -15.94
N TRP A 139 8.77 14.62 -16.68
CA TRP A 139 7.56 14.64 -17.53
C TRP A 139 6.28 14.90 -16.74
N ILE A 140 6.10 14.26 -15.58
CA ILE A 140 4.95 14.51 -14.70
C ILE A 140 4.83 15.99 -14.34
N ARG A 141 5.94 16.63 -14.04
CA ARG A 141 5.99 18.06 -13.71
C ARG A 141 5.68 18.96 -14.90
N GLU A 142 6.16 18.62 -16.08
CA GLU A 142 5.86 19.38 -17.32
C GLU A 142 4.35 19.39 -17.59
N HIS A 143 3.65 18.28 -17.28
CA HIS A 143 2.19 18.16 -17.41
C HIS A 143 1.40 18.79 -16.26
N ARG A 144 2.07 19.30 -15.21
CA ARG A 144 1.43 19.93 -14.03
C ARG A 144 0.40 19.04 -13.32
N LEU A 145 0.57 17.72 -13.37
CA LEU A 145 -0.23 16.79 -12.59
C LEU A 145 0.08 16.94 -11.10
N ALA A 146 -0.91 16.72 -10.24
CA ALA A 146 -0.65 16.54 -8.82
C ALA A 146 0.31 15.36 -8.63
N PHE A 147 1.44 15.61 -7.96
CA PHE A 147 2.56 14.68 -7.89
C PHE A 147 2.91 14.29 -6.46
N THR A 148 2.68 13.02 -6.13
CA THR A 148 3.19 12.42 -4.91
C THR A 148 4.42 11.57 -5.22
N LEU A 149 5.52 11.83 -4.53
CA LEU A 149 6.65 10.90 -4.46
C LEU A 149 6.42 9.94 -3.31
N ASN A 150 6.41 8.63 -3.58
CA ASN A 150 6.36 7.59 -2.55
C ASN A 150 7.73 6.98 -2.36
N LEU A 151 8.20 6.97 -1.12
CA LEU A 151 9.44 6.34 -0.69
C LEU A 151 9.16 5.39 0.46
N VAL A 152 9.53 4.12 0.27
CA VAL A 152 9.46 3.12 1.34
C VAL A 152 10.77 3.14 2.12
N VAL A 153 10.69 3.52 3.39
CA VAL A 153 11.85 3.50 4.28
C VAL A 153 11.97 2.18 5.01
N HIS A 154 13.21 1.75 5.14
CA HIS A 154 13.61 0.52 5.79
C HIS A 154 15.01 0.69 6.41
N ARG A 155 15.48 -0.32 7.12
CA ARG A 155 16.76 -0.28 7.87
C ARG A 155 17.95 0.25 7.08
N ARG A 156 18.00 0.00 5.76
CA ARG A 156 19.16 0.38 4.93
C ARG A 156 19.15 1.82 4.44
N ASN A 157 17.99 2.47 4.40
CA ASN A 157 17.89 3.84 3.86
C ASN A 157 17.39 4.88 4.87
N VAL A 158 16.83 4.45 6.01
CA VAL A 158 16.27 5.37 7.01
C VAL A 158 17.32 6.33 7.59
N ASP A 159 18.59 5.93 7.67
CA ASP A 159 19.68 6.81 8.11
C ASP A 159 19.99 7.93 7.10
N ARG A 160 19.55 7.79 5.86
CA ARG A 160 19.65 8.81 4.79
C ARG A 160 18.34 9.59 4.57
N LEU A 161 17.45 9.59 5.57
CA LEU A 161 16.12 10.16 5.43
C LEU A 161 16.12 11.63 5.00
N GLU A 162 17.04 12.45 5.53
CA GLU A 162 17.20 13.85 5.08
C GLU A 162 17.57 13.94 3.60
N GLN A 163 18.41 13.03 3.09
CA GLN A 163 18.77 12.98 1.66
C GLN A 163 17.56 12.58 0.81
N LEU A 164 16.73 11.63 1.29
CA LEU A 164 15.50 11.22 0.63
C LEU A 164 14.48 12.38 0.56
N ILE A 165 14.37 13.18 1.63
CA ILE A 165 13.51 14.36 1.64
C ILE A 165 14.02 15.40 0.64
N ARG A 166 15.32 15.72 0.65
CA ARG A 166 15.92 16.63 -0.32
C ARG A 166 15.81 16.12 -1.76
N PHE A 167 15.81 14.81 -1.96
CA PHE A 167 15.55 14.22 -3.27
C PHE A 167 14.14 14.54 -3.76
N ALA A 168 13.12 14.40 -2.92
CA ALA A 168 11.73 14.77 -3.25
C ALA A 168 11.60 16.28 -3.53
N GLU A 169 12.32 17.13 -2.78
CA GLU A 169 12.36 18.57 -3.03
C GLU A 169 12.94 18.89 -4.40
N ARG A 170 14.05 18.25 -4.79
CA ARG A 170 14.67 18.45 -6.13
C ARG A 170 13.73 18.02 -7.25
N LEU A 171 12.98 16.94 -7.05
CA LEU A 171 11.96 16.50 -7.99
C LEU A 171 10.69 17.37 -7.95
N LYS A 172 10.61 18.34 -7.01
CA LYS A 172 9.49 19.26 -6.81
C LYS A 172 8.16 18.51 -6.69
N ALA A 173 8.14 17.45 -5.89
CA ALA A 173 6.91 16.77 -5.55
C ALA A 173 6.01 17.69 -4.71
N ASP A 174 4.70 17.66 -4.95
CA ASP A 174 3.74 18.38 -4.12
C ASP A 174 3.58 17.71 -2.75
N LYS A 175 3.71 16.39 -2.74
CA LYS A 175 3.64 15.54 -1.54
C LYS A 175 4.76 14.51 -1.55
N LEU A 176 5.40 14.32 -0.40
CA LEU A 176 6.26 13.19 -0.12
C LEU A 176 5.55 12.24 0.86
N GLU A 177 5.29 11.03 0.42
CA GLU A 177 4.82 9.94 1.26
C GLU A 177 5.99 9.05 1.67
N ILE A 178 6.34 9.11 2.94
CA ILE A 178 7.37 8.26 3.54
C ILE A 178 6.64 7.11 4.24
N ALA A 179 6.55 6.00 3.53
CA ALA A 179 5.95 4.78 4.05
C ALA A 179 7.01 3.90 4.73
N ASN A 180 6.65 3.25 5.83
CA ASN A 180 7.44 2.16 6.36
C ASN A 180 6.98 0.83 5.76
N VAL A 181 7.92 -0.12 5.68
CA VAL A 181 7.63 -1.45 5.14
C VAL A 181 6.45 -2.08 5.87
N GLN A 182 5.50 -2.56 5.10
CA GLN A 182 4.42 -3.41 5.59
C GLN A 182 4.85 -4.87 5.44
N TYR A 183 4.95 -5.59 6.53
CA TYR A 183 5.54 -6.93 6.57
C TYR A 183 4.53 -8.01 6.14
N TYR A 184 4.20 -7.99 4.84
CA TYR A 184 3.42 -9.00 4.13
C TYR A 184 4.20 -9.48 2.90
N GLY A 185 3.81 -10.60 2.29
CA GLY A 185 4.44 -11.12 1.09
C GLY A 185 5.97 -11.22 1.21
N TRP A 186 6.69 -10.71 0.22
CA TRP A 186 8.18 -10.69 0.20
C TRP A 186 8.77 -9.81 1.29
N ALA A 187 8.09 -8.74 1.67
CA ALA A 187 8.52 -7.89 2.78
C ALA A 187 8.58 -8.67 4.09
N PHE A 188 7.65 -9.59 4.33
CA PHE A 188 7.66 -10.43 5.51
C PHE A 188 8.83 -11.43 5.51
N GLN A 189 9.15 -12.02 4.35
CA GLN A 189 10.31 -12.91 4.21
C GLN A 189 11.64 -12.20 4.44
N ASN A 190 11.72 -10.92 4.10
CA ASN A 190 12.90 -10.08 4.30
C ASN A 190 12.89 -9.28 5.62
N ARG A 191 11.90 -9.51 6.51
CA ARG A 191 11.61 -8.66 7.67
C ARG A 191 12.84 -8.35 8.54
N ALA A 192 13.63 -9.37 8.88
CA ALA A 192 14.80 -9.19 9.72
C ALA A 192 15.85 -8.20 9.16
N LYS A 193 15.90 -8.06 7.83
CA LYS A 193 16.82 -7.15 7.12
C LYS A 193 16.21 -5.77 6.87
N LEU A 194 14.89 -5.67 6.85
CA LEU A 194 14.16 -4.46 6.50
C LEU A 194 13.71 -3.67 7.74
N LEU A 195 13.49 -4.33 8.87
CA LEU A 195 13.00 -3.69 10.09
C LEU A 195 14.06 -2.72 10.64
N PRO A 196 13.79 -1.40 10.72
CA PRO A 196 14.71 -0.44 11.30
C PRO A 196 14.90 -0.68 12.79
N THR A 197 15.98 -0.19 13.38
CA THR A 197 16.18 -0.21 14.83
C THR A 197 15.36 0.89 15.52
N LEU A 198 15.15 0.76 16.83
CA LEU A 198 14.46 1.79 17.61
C LEU A 198 15.18 3.15 17.55
N GLU A 199 16.52 3.13 17.53
CA GLU A 199 17.35 4.33 17.39
C GLU A 199 17.11 5.01 16.03
N GLN A 200 17.11 4.25 14.96
CA GLN A 200 16.80 4.75 13.61
C GLN A 200 15.39 5.36 13.54
N VAL A 201 14.39 4.70 14.15
CA VAL A 201 13.02 5.22 14.19
C VAL A 201 12.95 6.54 14.98
N ARG A 202 13.63 6.63 16.13
CA ARG A 202 13.67 7.88 16.93
C ARG A 202 14.38 9.02 16.19
N ALA A 203 15.45 8.71 15.49
CA ALA A 203 16.16 9.70 14.66
C ALA A 203 15.27 10.18 13.50
N SER A 204 14.57 9.25 12.82
CA SER A 204 13.69 9.60 11.71
C SER A 204 12.55 10.55 12.12
N LEU A 205 11.97 10.38 13.31
CA LEU A 205 10.91 11.26 13.81
C LEU A 205 11.36 12.71 13.93
N ARG A 206 12.58 12.95 14.43
CA ARG A 206 13.16 14.31 14.55
C ARG A 206 13.38 14.92 13.17
N ILE A 207 13.98 14.17 12.25
CA ILE A 207 14.22 14.61 10.87
C ILE A 207 12.89 15.00 10.19
N ILE A 208 11.85 14.19 10.35
CA ILE A 208 10.52 14.45 9.78
C ILE A 208 9.90 15.71 10.36
N GLU A 209 9.98 15.90 11.68
CA GLU A 209 9.42 17.09 12.33
C GLU A 209 10.09 18.37 11.83
N ASP A 210 11.42 18.38 11.74
CA ASP A 210 12.18 19.54 11.25
C ASP A 210 11.91 19.79 9.76
N ALA A 211 11.84 18.74 8.95
CA ALA A 211 11.50 18.85 7.54
C ALA A 211 10.08 19.39 7.32
N ARG A 212 9.10 18.97 8.10
CA ARG A 212 7.73 19.49 8.02
C ARG A 212 7.66 20.99 8.30
N LYS A 213 8.41 21.48 9.32
CA LYS A 213 8.50 22.91 9.61
C LYS A 213 9.14 23.68 8.44
N ARG A 214 10.26 23.19 7.92
CA ARG A 214 11.02 23.78 6.82
C ARG A 214 10.24 23.85 5.51
N LEU A 215 9.42 22.83 5.23
CA LEU A 215 8.72 22.66 3.96
C LEU A 215 7.25 23.07 4.00
N THR A 216 6.83 23.72 5.07
CA THR A 216 5.46 24.25 5.18
C THR A 216 5.14 25.17 3.99
N GLY A 217 4.07 24.85 3.25
CA GLY A 217 3.63 25.62 2.09
C GLY A 217 4.33 25.27 0.77
N THR A 218 5.36 24.40 0.78
CA THR A 218 6.08 23.99 -0.45
C THR A 218 5.89 22.52 -0.80
N MET A 219 5.99 21.62 0.19
CA MET A 219 5.79 20.18 0.01
C MET A 219 5.15 19.60 1.27
N ARG A 220 4.07 18.84 1.11
CA ARG A 220 3.46 18.10 2.23
C ARG A 220 4.24 16.82 2.50
N ILE A 221 4.63 16.59 3.75
CA ILE A 221 5.25 15.33 4.18
C ILE A 221 4.25 14.49 4.97
N GLU A 222 3.96 13.31 4.45
CA GLU A 222 3.19 12.28 5.12
C GLU A 222 4.14 11.18 5.57
N TYR A 223 4.14 10.88 6.88
CA TYR A 223 4.99 9.86 7.46
C TYR A 223 4.14 8.85 8.20
N VAL A 224 4.27 7.60 7.83
CA VAL A 224 3.59 6.46 8.44
C VAL A 224 4.56 5.80 9.41
N LEU A 225 4.30 5.93 10.72
CA LEU A 225 5.14 5.32 11.76
C LEU A 225 5.20 3.78 11.57
N PRO A 226 6.37 3.15 11.74
CA PRO A 226 6.48 1.70 11.75
C PRO A 226 5.60 1.08 12.85
N ASP A 227 4.76 0.12 12.51
CA ASP A 227 3.78 -0.46 13.44
C ASP A 227 4.45 -1.08 14.66
N TYR A 228 5.52 -1.83 14.49
CA TYR A 228 6.20 -2.55 15.58
C TYR A 228 6.74 -1.63 16.70
N TYR A 229 6.93 -0.35 16.42
CA TYR A 229 7.42 0.64 17.40
C TYR A 229 6.30 1.51 17.98
N ALA A 230 5.05 1.28 17.59
CA ALA A 230 3.92 1.98 18.15
C ALA A 230 3.52 1.43 19.53
N LYS A 231 3.00 2.30 20.39
CA LYS A 231 2.40 1.91 21.67
C LYS A 231 1.02 1.27 21.47
N TYR A 232 0.27 1.78 20.51
CA TYR A 232 -1.06 1.31 20.13
C TYR A 232 -1.12 1.09 18.63
N PRO A 233 -1.90 0.12 18.16
CA PRO A 233 -2.02 -0.14 16.75
C PRO A 233 -2.73 1.00 16.02
N LYS A 234 -2.50 1.10 14.73
CA LYS A 234 -3.31 1.93 13.84
C LYS A 234 -4.65 1.27 13.57
N PRO A 235 -5.71 2.05 13.33
CA PRO A 235 -6.96 1.48 12.86
C PRO A 235 -6.74 0.82 11.50
N CYS A 236 -7.18 -0.43 11.35
CA CYS A 236 -7.09 -1.17 10.10
C CYS A 236 -7.87 -0.44 8.99
N MET A 237 -7.21 0.30 8.12
CA MET A 237 -7.82 1.10 7.05
C MET A 237 -8.99 1.99 7.53
N GLY A 238 -8.87 2.57 8.72
CA GLY A 238 -9.96 3.33 9.36
C GLY A 238 -11.09 2.48 9.96
N GLY A 239 -10.83 1.21 10.18
CA GLY A 239 -11.74 0.16 10.61
C GLY A 239 -12.05 -0.82 9.48
N TRP A 240 -12.05 -2.12 9.79
CA TRP A 240 -12.33 -3.19 8.83
C TRP A 240 -13.64 -2.95 8.06
N GLY A 241 -13.56 -2.90 6.73
CA GLY A 241 -14.72 -2.74 5.84
C GLY A 241 -15.52 -1.45 6.05
N ARG A 242 -14.93 -0.35 6.53
CA ARG A 242 -15.64 0.90 6.84
C ARG A 242 -15.49 2.01 5.81
N GLY A 243 -14.37 2.08 5.11
CA GLY A 243 -14.10 3.22 4.21
C GLY A 243 -13.39 2.85 2.93
N LEU A 244 -12.85 1.64 2.86
CA LEU A 244 -12.02 1.19 1.75
C LEU A 244 -12.44 -0.18 1.26
N MET A 245 -12.44 -0.37 -0.05
CA MET A 245 -12.50 -1.65 -0.74
C MET A 245 -11.29 -1.78 -1.64
N LEU A 246 -10.64 -2.92 -1.58
CA LEU A 246 -9.63 -3.32 -2.53
C LEU A 246 -10.20 -4.42 -3.42
N ILE A 247 -9.95 -4.34 -4.71
CA ILE A 247 -10.29 -5.42 -5.65
C ILE A 247 -8.99 -5.84 -6.34
N ASP A 248 -8.68 -7.13 -6.25
CA ASP A 248 -7.50 -7.69 -6.87
C ASP A 248 -7.72 -7.96 -8.38
N PRO A 249 -6.67 -8.32 -9.13
CA PRO A 249 -6.79 -8.53 -10.58
C PRO A 249 -7.82 -9.57 -10.99
N ALA A 250 -8.07 -10.59 -10.15
CA ALA A 250 -9.05 -11.66 -10.42
C ALA A 250 -10.46 -11.32 -9.95
N GLY A 251 -10.68 -10.11 -9.40
CA GLY A 251 -11.98 -9.63 -8.96
C GLY A 251 -12.31 -9.89 -7.50
N ARG A 252 -11.42 -10.48 -6.69
CA ARG A 252 -11.69 -10.67 -5.26
C ARG A 252 -11.77 -9.33 -4.54
N ALA A 253 -12.92 -9.05 -3.94
CA ALA A 253 -13.16 -7.83 -3.19
C ALA A 253 -12.79 -8.02 -1.72
N MET A 254 -11.87 -7.21 -1.22
CA MET A 254 -11.27 -7.32 0.11
C MET A 254 -11.27 -5.97 0.84
N PRO A 255 -11.26 -5.93 2.17
CA PRO A 255 -11.11 -4.68 2.93
C PRO A 255 -9.67 -4.11 2.91
N CYS A 256 -8.66 -4.91 2.59
CA CYS A 256 -7.27 -4.48 2.32
C CYS A 256 -6.49 -5.61 1.63
N HIS A 257 -5.29 -5.33 1.09
CA HIS A 257 -4.50 -6.35 0.35
C HIS A 257 -4.04 -7.54 1.21
N ALA A 258 -3.81 -7.33 2.49
CA ALA A 258 -3.36 -8.40 3.37
C ALA A 258 -4.50 -9.31 3.83
N ALA A 259 -5.76 -8.96 3.59
CA ALA A 259 -6.92 -9.71 4.10
C ALA A 259 -6.99 -11.16 3.58
N ALA A 260 -6.44 -11.41 2.39
CA ALA A 260 -6.40 -12.75 1.78
C ALA A 260 -5.66 -13.80 2.63
N VAL A 261 -4.79 -13.39 3.57
CA VAL A 261 -4.07 -14.33 4.45
C VAL A 261 -4.95 -14.92 5.56
N ILE A 262 -6.15 -14.36 5.83
CA ILE A 262 -7.02 -14.81 6.92
C ILE A 262 -7.79 -16.06 6.49
N PRO A 263 -7.52 -17.21 7.13
CA PRO A 263 -8.19 -18.47 6.77
C PRO A 263 -9.69 -18.41 7.05
N GLY A 264 -10.47 -19.10 6.23
CA GLY A 264 -11.93 -19.19 6.39
C GLY A 264 -12.71 -17.92 6.01
N LEU A 265 -12.04 -16.91 5.42
CA LEU A 265 -12.71 -15.80 4.76
C LEU A 265 -12.77 -16.05 3.25
N GLU A 266 -13.99 -16.15 2.73
CA GLU A 266 -14.24 -16.20 1.30
C GLU A 266 -14.49 -14.77 0.80
N PHE A 267 -13.67 -14.32 -0.13
CA PHE A 267 -13.79 -12.99 -0.70
C PHE A 267 -14.61 -13.05 -1.99
N PRO A 268 -15.76 -12.34 -2.05
CA PRO A 268 -16.66 -12.38 -3.20
C PRO A 268 -15.99 -11.77 -4.43
N ASN A 269 -16.40 -12.24 -5.61
CA ASN A 269 -15.89 -11.78 -6.90
C ASN A 269 -16.72 -10.57 -7.40
N ALA A 270 -16.10 -9.40 -7.47
CA ALA A 270 -16.70 -8.19 -8.00
C ALA A 270 -16.92 -8.23 -9.53
N GLY A 271 -16.28 -9.16 -10.24
CA GLY A 271 -16.56 -9.43 -11.65
C GLY A 271 -17.94 -10.06 -11.88
N GLU A 272 -18.52 -10.70 -10.85
CA GLU A 272 -19.76 -11.48 -10.89
C GLU A 272 -20.88 -10.82 -10.08
N LEU A 273 -20.55 -10.24 -8.92
CA LEU A 273 -21.50 -9.65 -7.98
C LEU A 273 -21.44 -8.12 -8.00
N SER A 274 -22.55 -7.47 -7.63
CA SER A 274 -22.55 -6.02 -7.48
C SER A 274 -21.76 -5.56 -6.27
N LEU A 275 -21.07 -4.41 -6.36
CA LEU A 275 -20.32 -3.88 -5.22
C LEU A 275 -21.21 -3.58 -4.02
N ARG A 276 -22.48 -3.20 -4.23
CA ARG A 276 -23.43 -2.98 -3.14
C ARG A 276 -23.68 -4.26 -2.35
N SER A 277 -23.98 -5.37 -3.03
CA SER A 277 -24.20 -6.66 -2.34
C SER A 277 -22.96 -7.13 -1.59
N ILE A 278 -21.76 -6.87 -2.14
CA ILE A 278 -20.49 -7.18 -1.50
C ILE A 278 -20.28 -6.32 -0.26
N TRP A 279 -20.42 -5.00 -0.40
CA TRP A 279 -20.15 -4.04 0.68
C TRP A 279 -21.09 -4.20 1.88
N GLU A 280 -22.37 -4.42 1.60
CA GLU A 280 -23.42 -4.48 2.61
C GLU A 280 -23.62 -5.88 3.18
N GLY A 281 -23.44 -6.95 2.37
CA GLY A 281 -23.82 -8.31 2.73
C GLY A 281 -22.71 -9.33 2.89
N SER A 282 -21.51 -9.08 2.35
CA SER A 282 -20.43 -10.07 2.38
C SER A 282 -19.96 -10.39 3.80
N ALA A 283 -19.90 -11.67 4.14
CA ALA A 283 -19.36 -12.14 5.41
C ALA A 283 -17.92 -11.68 5.64
N ALA A 284 -17.09 -11.59 4.59
CA ALA A 284 -15.71 -11.13 4.67
C ALA A 284 -15.63 -9.67 5.13
N PHE A 285 -16.50 -8.78 4.64
CA PHE A 285 -16.54 -7.39 5.08
C PHE A 285 -17.18 -7.22 6.45
N GLN A 286 -18.17 -8.07 6.81
CA GLN A 286 -18.86 -8.00 8.10
C GLN A 286 -18.04 -8.59 9.26
N ARG A 287 -17.11 -9.51 8.99
CA ARG A 287 -16.43 -10.33 10.01
C ARG A 287 -15.82 -9.53 11.15
N PHE A 288 -15.16 -8.41 10.83
CA PHE A 288 -14.51 -7.53 11.81
C PHE A 288 -15.04 -6.09 11.77
N ARG A 289 -16.21 -5.88 11.15
CA ARG A 289 -16.86 -4.57 11.13
C ARG A 289 -17.52 -4.30 12.49
N GLY A 290 -17.29 -3.11 13.06
CA GLY A 290 -17.80 -2.75 14.37
C GLY A 290 -16.99 -3.38 15.52
N GLU A 291 -17.64 -3.60 16.67
CA GLU A 291 -16.98 -3.96 17.92
C GLU A 291 -17.41 -5.32 18.47
N ALA A 292 -18.53 -5.88 17.98
CA ALA A 292 -19.14 -7.10 18.52
C ALA A 292 -18.23 -8.34 18.48
N TRP A 293 -17.26 -8.36 17.54
CA TRP A 293 -16.28 -9.43 17.40
C TRP A 293 -15.14 -9.36 18.41
N MET A 294 -14.93 -8.19 19.06
CA MET A 294 -13.79 -7.95 19.94
C MET A 294 -13.83 -8.81 21.19
N GLN A 295 -12.66 -9.32 21.56
CA GLN A 295 -12.40 -10.00 22.83
C GLN A 295 -11.67 -9.07 23.80
N GLU A 296 -11.52 -9.46 25.07
CA GLU A 296 -10.68 -8.73 26.01
C GLU A 296 -9.19 -8.83 25.59
N PRO A 297 -8.42 -7.76 25.80
CA PRO A 297 -8.77 -6.48 26.45
C PRO A 297 -9.42 -5.44 25.53
N CYS A 298 -9.59 -5.71 24.22
CA CYS A 298 -10.13 -4.73 23.28
C CYS A 298 -11.58 -4.37 23.56
N ARG A 299 -12.41 -5.33 24.01
CA ARG A 299 -13.85 -5.13 24.25
C ARG A 299 -14.12 -4.04 25.28
N SER A 300 -13.38 -4.01 26.39
CA SER A 300 -13.52 -3.01 27.47
C SER A 300 -12.59 -1.81 27.29
N CYS A 301 -11.75 -1.77 26.26
CA CYS A 301 -10.75 -0.73 26.06
C CYS A 301 -11.41 0.60 25.65
N GLU A 302 -10.99 1.70 26.25
CA GLU A 302 -11.42 3.06 25.85
C GLU A 302 -11.02 3.43 24.42
N ARG A 303 -10.04 2.74 23.86
CA ARG A 303 -9.54 2.96 22.50
C ARG A 303 -10.26 2.15 21.42
N ARG A 304 -11.21 1.29 21.77
CA ARG A 304 -11.88 0.37 20.82
C ARG A 304 -12.48 1.09 19.59
N GLU A 305 -12.98 2.32 19.78
CA GLU A 305 -13.54 3.14 18.70
C GLU A 305 -12.48 3.99 17.97
N ILE A 306 -11.22 3.99 18.44
CA ILE A 306 -10.10 4.72 17.84
C ILE A 306 -9.29 3.82 16.94
N ASP A 307 -8.86 2.68 17.44
CA ASP A 307 -7.97 1.75 16.70
C ASP A 307 -8.70 0.51 16.17
N PHE A 308 -9.97 0.31 16.54
CA PHE A 308 -10.80 -0.82 16.09
C PHE A 308 -10.12 -2.19 16.27
N GLY A 309 -9.34 -2.34 17.36
CA GLY A 309 -8.59 -3.55 17.66
C GLY A 309 -7.34 -3.77 16.80
N GLY A 310 -6.96 -2.82 15.97
CA GLY A 310 -5.76 -2.87 15.14
C GLY A 310 -5.88 -3.71 13.88
N CYS A 311 -4.76 -4.21 13.35
CA CYS A 311 -4.68 -4.96 12.11
C CYS A 311 -4.95 -6.46 12.33
N ARG A 312 -6.00 -6.99 11.71
CA ARG A 312 -6.39 -8.42 11.84
C ARG A 312 -5.39 -9.38 11.19
N CYS A 313 -4.84 -8.95 10.04
CA CYS A 313 -3.83 -9.74 9.33
C CYS A 313 -2.53 -9.83 10.14
N GLN A 314 -2.11 -8.74 10.79
CA GLN A 314 -0.93 -8.71 11.66
C GLN A 314 -1.15 -9.55 12.93
N ALA A 315 -2.35 -9.50 13.51
CA ALA A 315 -2.72 -10.37 14.62
C ALA A 315 -2.60 -11.85 14.24
N LEU A 316 -3.12 -12.24 13.07
CA LEU A 316 -2.95 -13.59 12.55
C LEU A 316 -1.48 -13.96 12.34
N MET A 317 -0.72 -13.12 11.65
CA MET A 317 0.66 -13.45 11.26
C MET A 317 1.62 -13.56 12.45
N LEU A 318 1.39 -12.79 13.51
CA LEU A 318 2.25 -12.77 14.68
C LEU A 318 1.74 -13.64 15.82
N ALA A 319 0.43 -13.68 16.06
CA ALA A 319 -0.17 -14.42 17.17
C ALA A 319 -0.95 -15.69 16.75
N GLY A 320 -1.05 -15.97 15.44
CA GLY A 320 -1.74 -17.15 14.93
C GLY A 320 -3.26 -17.03 14.92
N ASP A 321 -3.84 -15.91 15.34
CA ASP A 321 -5.28 -15.71 15.41
C ASP A 321 -5.68 -14.28 15.00
N ALA A 322 -6.55 -14.17 13.99
CA ALA A 322 -7.03 -12.87 13.50
C ALA A 322 -7.99 -12.16 14.49
N VAL A 323 -8.55 -12.88 15.48
CA VAL A 323 -9.43 -12.32 16.52
C VAL A 323 -8.61 -11.78 17.71
N ALA A 324 -7.37 -12.23 17.88
CA ALA A 324 -6.50 -11.79 18.96
C ALA A 324 -6.30 -10.26 18.96
N THR A 325 -6.02 -9.69 20.13
CA THR A 325 -5.55 -8.30 20.24
C THR A 325 -4.30 -8.13 19.39
N ASP A 326 -4.27 -7.08 18.56
CA ASP A 326 -3.10 -6.79 17.73
C ASP A 326 -1.82 -6.80 18.57
N PRO A 327 -0.81 -7.61 18.23
CA PRO A 327 0.45 -7.71 18.99
C PRO A 327 1.22 -6.40 19.14
N VAL A 328 0.97 -5.41 18.27
CA VAL A 328 1.54 -4.06 18.40
C VAL A 328 0.98 -3.32 19.62
N CYS A 329 -0.24 -3.63 20.05
CA CYS A 329 -0.82 -2.99 21.23
C CYS A 329 -0.02 -3.33 22.50
N SER A 330 0.34 -2.30 23.29
CA SER A 330 1.02 -2.51 24.58
C SER A 330 0.18 -3.30 25.61
N LEU A 331 -1.14 -3.40 25.39
CA LEU A 331 -2.06 -4.18 26.23
C LEU A 331 -2.24 -5.62 25.70
N SER A 332 -1.61 -5.96 24.58
CA SER A 332 -1.76 -7.29 23.98
C SER A 332 -1.01 -8.35 24.76
N PRO A 333 -1.65 -9.48 25.12
CA PRO A 333 -0.95 -10.66 25.67
C PRO A 333 0.14 -11.20 24.71
N SER A 334 0.03 -10.89 23.43
CA SER A 334 0.93 -11.33 22.36
C SER A 334 2.02 -10.31 22.01
N ARG A 335 2.19 -9.24 22.80
CA ARG A 335 3.19 -8.17 22.57
C ARG A 335 4.61 -8.72 22.42
N LYS A 336 4.94 -9.79 23.13
CA LYS A 336 6.25 -10.47 23.06
C LYS A 336 6.67 -10.83 21.64
N PHE A 337 5.76 -11.18 20.74
CA PHE A 337 6.10 -11.52 19.34
C PHE A 337 6.61 -10.32 18.54
N VAL A 338 6.18 -9.11 18.88
CA VAL A 338 6.73 -7.88 18.29
C VAL A 338 8.11 -7.59 18.87
N GLU A 339 8.31 -7.80 20.17
CA GLU A 339 9.60 -7.61 20.86
C GLU A 339 10.65 -8.58 20.34
N GLU A 340 10.32 -9.86 20.24
CA GLU A 340 11.17 -10.89 19.63
C GLU A 340 11.54 -10.54 18.17
N ALA A 341 10.58 -10.03 17.37
CA ALA A 341 10.86 -9.63 16.00
C ALA A 341 11.83 -8.45 15.91
N ILE A 342 11.75 -7.51 16.84
CA ILE A 342 12.68 -6.37 16.96
C ILE A 342 14.08 -6.86 17.37
N GLU A 343 14.16 -7.74 18.37
CA GLU A 343 15.42 -8.33 18.83
C GLU A 343 16.12 -9.11 17.72
N MET A 344 15.37 -9.96 17.00
CA MET A 344 15.90 -10.70 15.85
C MET A 344 16.43 -9.75 14.75
N ALA A 345 15.74 -8.64 14.49
CA ALA A 345 16.19 -7.67 13.52
C ALA A 345 17.49 -6.97 13.98
N VAL A 346 17.62 -6.63 15.27
CA VAL A 346 18.85 -6.02 15.82
C VAL A 346 20.01 -6.99 15.75
N ALA A 347 19.80 -8.27 16.08
CA ALA A 347 20.84 -9.30 16.06
C ALA A 347 21.28 -9.70 14.64
N HIS A 348 20.46 -9.39 13.62
CA HIS A 348 20.74 -9.79 12.24
C HIS A 348 21.91 -9.00 11.64
N ASP A 349 22.92 -9.73 11.12
CA ASP A 349 24.03 -9.12 10.40
C ASP A 349 23.54 -8.56 9.05
N THR A 350 23.57 -7.23 8.92
CA THR A 350 23.16 -6.52 7.71
C THR A 350 24.12 -6.74 6.51
N LYS A 351 25.29 -7.34 6.74
CA LYS A 351 26.27 -7.64 5.68
C LYS A 351 25.90 -8.89 4.86
N SER A 352 25.08 -9.78 5.39
CA SER A 352 24.53 -10.91 4.62
C SER A 352 23.48 -10.42 3.62
N GLN A 353 23.82 -10.38 2.33
CA GLN A 353 23.05 -9.72 1.28
C GLN A 353 22.18 -10.65 0.43
N VAL A 354 21.81 -11.81 0.90
CA VAL A 354 20.88 -12.67 0.15
C VAL A 354 19.45 -12.17 0.37
N TRP A 355 18.92 -11.49 -0.63
CA TRP A 355 17.53 -11.02 -0.65
C TRP A 355 16.59 -12.07 -1.25
N VAL A 356 15.38 -12.14 -0.73
CA VAL A 356 14.27 -12.81 -1.40
C VAL A 356 13.55 -11.76 -2.25
N TYR A 357 13.78 -11.81 -3.54
CA TYR A 357 13.17 -10.89 -4.49
C TYR A 357 11.75 -11.33 -4.85
N ARG A 358 10.89 -10.35 -5.14
CA ARG A 358 9.59 -10.59 -5.73
C ARG A 358 9.77 -11.31 -7.07
N ILE A 359 8.96 -12.35 -7.30
CA ILE A 359 8.94 -13.09 -8.55
C ILE A 359 7.68 -12.69 -9.33
N ASP A 360 7.80 -12.46 -10.64
CA ASP A 360 6.65 -12.19 -11.50
C ASP A 360 5.89 -13.49 -11.78
N PRO A 361 4.53 -13.49 -11.78
CA PRO A 361 3.75 -14.71 -12.06
C PRO A 361 4.03 -15.33 -13.43
N VAL A 362 4.52 -14.57 -14.40
CA VAL A 362 4.91 -15.09 -15.72
C VAL A 362 6.18 -15.94 -15.64
N ALA A 363 7.09 -15.67 -14.71
CA ALA A 363 8.33 -16.42 -14.54
C ALA A 363 8.15 -17.79 -13.87
N LEU A 364 6.98 -18.06 -13.28
CA LEU A 364 6.67 -19.34 -12.63
C LEU A 364 6.18 -20.41 -13.63
N LYS A 365 5.96 -20.07 -14.90
CA LYS A 365 5.49 -20.98 -15.95
C LYS A 365 6.62 -21.59 -16.82
N THR A 366 7.89 -21.23 -16.56
CA THR A 366 9.08 -21.78 -17.22
C THR A 366 9.86 -22.69 -16.27
#